data_30f1fc037b659be462692e7ae3b7c0b0
#
_entry.id   30f1fc037b659be462692e7ae3b7c0b0
#
_cell.length_a   1.000
_cell.length_b   1.000
_cell.length_c   1.000
_cell.angle_alpha   90.00
_cell.angle_beta   90.00
_cell.angle_gamma   90.00
#
_symmetry.space_group_name_H-M   'P 1'
#
loop_
_entity.id
_entity.type
_entity.pdbx_description
1 polymer ?
#
loop_
_entity_poly.entity_id
_entity_poly.type
_entity_poly.pdbx_seq_one_letter_code
_entity_poly.pdbx_strand_id
1 'polypeptide(L)'
;MLFYCEFTWFPGTSRADVARRVVQQHDAGANNPERIHGWYNLVGGGAGFLLVDYDDPAELTAFLQPYMDLMSFDVRAVTQNTYGETIEGLREVAAQTT
;
A
#
# COMPACT_ATOMS: atom_id res chain seq x y z
N MET A 1 0.83 11.26 -4.51
CA MET A 1 1.68 10.20 -5.09
C MET A 1 1.20 8.85 -4.58
N LEU A 2 1.08 7.89 -5.46
CA LEU A 2 0.59 6.56 -5.13
C LEU A 2 1.75 5.65 -4.72
N PHE A 3 1.56 4.92 -3.60
CA PHE A 3 2.54 3.97 -3.09
C PHE A 3 1.95 2.59 -2.96
N TYR A 4 2.74 1.60 -3.36
CA TYR A 4 2.51 0.18 -3.09
C TYR A 4 3.27 -0.17 -1.82
N CYS A 5 2.55 -0.64 -0.80
CA CYS A 5 3.12 -1.01 0.50
C CYS A 5 2.86 -2.49 0.73
N GLU A 6 3.85 -3.31 0.46
CA GLU A 6 3.79 -4.74 0.74
C GLU A 6 4.09 -4.97 2.21
N PHE A 7 3.26 -5.76 2.89
CA PHE A 7 3.48 -6.09 4.29
C PHE A 7 3.63 -7.59 4.48
N THR A 8 4.49 -7.96 5.41
CA THR A 8 4.70 -9.35 5.82
C THR A 8 4.75 -9.39 7.35
N TRP A 9 3.89 -10.19 7.95
CA TRP A 9 3.86 -10.34 9.40
C TRP A 9 5.13 -11.02 9.87
N PHE A 10 5.66 -10.55 10.99
CA PHE A 10 6.78 -11.23 11.63
C PHE A 10 6.36 -12.60 12.16
N PRO A 11 7.27 -13.58 12.20
CA PRO A 11 6.99 -14.86 12.88
C PRO A 11 6.50 -14.61 14.30
N GLY A 12 5.42 -15.29 14.68
CA GLY A 12 4.83 -15.13 16.00
C GLY A 12 3.77 -14.02 16.11
N THR A 13 3.63 -13.16 15.13
CA THR A 13 2.53 -12.20 15.09
C THR A 13 1.22 -12.94 14.84
N SER A 14 0.26 -12.79 15.75
CA SER A 14 -1.04 -13.46 15.64
C SER A 14 -2.05 -12.59 14.90
N ARG A 15 -3.08 -13.25 14.33
CA ARG A 15 -4.23 -12.54 13.77
C ARG A 15 -4.89 -11.62 14.79
N ALA A 16 -4.98 -12.07 16.05
CA ALA A 16 -5.57 -11.27 17.13
C ALA A 16 -4.77 -10.00 17.41
N ASP A 17 -3.43 -10.09 17.37
CA ASP A 17 -2.56 -8.92 17.56
C ASP A 17 -2.80 -7.87 16.49
N VAL A 18 -2.87 -8.30 15.23
CA VAL A 18 -3.12 -7.40 14.10
C VAL A 18 -4.51 -6.79 14.20
N ALA A 19 -5.53 -7.61 14.49
CA ALA A 19 -6.90 -7.13 14.62
C ALA A 19 -7.02 -6.06 15.70
N ARG A 20 -6.43 -6.29 16.87
CA ARG A 20 -6.45 -5.30 17.96
C ARG A 20 -5.79 -4.00 17.56
N ARG A 21 -4.64 -4.06 16.88
CA ARG A 21 -3.93 -2.85 16.45
C ARG A 21 -4.73 -2.09 15.41
N VAL A 22 -5.27 -2.76 14.40
CA VAL A 22 -6.06 -2.12 13.35
C VAL A 22 -7.27 -1.40 13.95
N VAL A 23 -8.00 -2.05 14.84
CA VAL A 23 -9.18 -1.45 15.50
C VAL A 23 -8.76 -0.28 16.40
N GLN A 24 -7.69 -0.43 17.16
CA GLN A 24 -7.17 0.65 18.01
C GLN A 24 -6.82 1.90 17.19
N GLN A 25 -6.13 1.73 16.08
CA GLN A 25 -5.78 2.84 15.19
C GLN A 25 -7.02 3.43 14.50
N HIS A 26 -8.00 2.60 14.16
CA HIS A 26 -9.27 3.06 13.61
C HIS A 26 -10.01 3.96 14.62
N ASP A 27 -10.11 3.51 15.86
CA ASP A 27 -10.79 4.25 16.92
C ASP A 27 -10.09 5.57 17.24
N ALA A 28 -8.78 5.62 17.07
CA ALA A 28 -7.97 6.83 17.23
C ALA A 28 -8.02 7.76 16.01
N GLY A 29 -8.68 7.36 14.92
CA GLY A 29 -8.74 8.14 13.70
C GLY A 29 -7.43 8.15 12.90
N ALA A 30 -6.55 7.18 13.12
CA ALA A 30 -5.19 7.21 12.59
C ALA A 30 -4.99 6.36 11.31
N ASN A 31 -5.99 5.59 10.88
CA ASN A 31 -5.84 4.75 9.68
C ASN A 31 -6.03 5.50 8.36
N ASN A 32 -6.55 6.71 8.38
CA ASN A 32 -6.74 7.56 7.20
C ASN A 32 -7.38 6.81 6.02
N PRO A 33 -8.60 6.27 6.18
CA PRO A 33 -9.19 5.41 5.13
C PRO A 33 -9.37 6.14 3.79
N GLU A 34 -9.47 7.46 3.79
CA GLU A 34 -9.55 8.27 2.58
C GLU A 34 -8.28 8.22 1.73
N ARG A 35 -7.15 7.81 2.33
CA ARG A 35 -5.87 7.66 1.64
C ARG A 35 -5.66 6.24 1.10
N ILE A 36 -6.51 5.28 1.50
CA ILE A 36 -6.36 3.87 1.14
C ILE A 36 -7.18 3.60 -0.12
N HIS A 37 -6.51 3.33 -1.23
CA HIS A 37 -7.12 2.99 -2.51
C HIS A 37 -7.27 1.49 -2.74
N GLY A 38 -6.56 0.69 -1.98
CA GLY A 38 -6.66 -0.76 -2.02
C GLY A 38 -6.02 -1.39 -0.80
N TRP A 39 -6.60 -2.47 -0.33
CA TRP A 39 -6.09 -3.25 0.79
C TRP A 39 -6.35 -4.72 0.47
N TYR A 40 -5.28 -5.48 0.28
CA TYR A 40 -5.34 -6.86 -0.17
C TYR A 40 -4.51 -7.75 0.73
N ASN A 41 -5.08 -8.89 1.11
CA ASN A 41 -4.36 -9.93 1.81
C ASN A 41 -4.09 -11.09 0.87
N LEU A 42 -2.93 -11.73 1.01
CA LEU A 42 -2.67 -12.98 0.33
C LEU A 42 -3.63 -14.05 0.88
N VAL A 43 -4.10 -14.90 0.00
CA VAL A 43 -4.88 -16.07 0.42
C VAL A 43 -4.00 -16.93 1.33
N GLY A 44 -4.50 -17.24 2.51
CA GLY A 44 -3.71 -17.93 3.54
C GLY A 44 -3.22 -17.02 4.65
N GLY A 45 -3.22 -15.71 4.44
CA GLY A 45 -2.89 -14.72 5.47
C GLY A 45 -1.40 -14.48 5.65
N GLY A 46 -1.06 -13.62 6.61
CA GLY A 46 0.32 -13.32 7.00
C GLY A 46 1.07 -12.34 6.11
N ALA A 47 0.48 -11.93 4.99
CA ALA A 47 1.08 -10.97 4.06
C ALA A 47 0.01 -10.36 3.16
N GLY A 48 0.36 -9.25 2.52
CA GLY A 48 -0.53 -8.58 1.59
C GLY A 48 0.07 -7.25 1.14
N PHE A 49 -0.77 -6.38 0.61
CA PHE A 49 -0.31 -5.05 0.24
C PHE A 49 -1.43 -4.02 0.32
N LEU A 50 -1.00 -2.77 0.47
CA LEU A 50 -1.85 -1.59 0.41
C LEU A 50 -1.46 -0.74 -0.79
N LEU A 51 -2.44 -0.08 -1.39
CA LEU A 51 -2.23 1.04 -2.30
C LEU A 51 -2.71 2.29 -1.58
N VAL A 52 -1.82 3.23 -1.33
CA VAL A 52 -2.12 4.43 -0.55
C VAL A 52 -1.60 5.68 -1.27
N ASP A 53 -2.26 6.80 -1.01
CA ASP A 53 -1.92 8.09 -1.60
C ASP A 53 -1.44 9.03 -0.51
N TYR A 54 -0.18 9.47 -0.62
CA TYR A 54 0.43 10.47 0.25
C TYR A 54 1.31 11.40 -0.56
N ASP A 55 1.29 12.69 -0.26
CA ASP A 55 2.15 13.68 -0.89
C ASP A 55 3.53 13.73 -0.25
N ASP A 56 3.61 13.45 1.05
CA ASP A 56 4.84 13.50 1.84
C ASP A 56 5.23 12.10 2.30
N PRO A 57 6.42 11.61 1.93
CA PRO A 57 6.91 10.30 2.40
C PRO A 57 6.96 10.17 3.92
N ALA A 58 7.18 11.26 4.66
CA ALA A 58 7.19 11.24 6.12
C ALA A 58 5.80 10.94 6.68
N GLU A 59 4.74 11.42 6.05
CA GLU A 59 3.37 11.10 6.44
C GLU A 59 3.05 9.63 6.19
N LEU A 60 3.56 9.06 5.10
CA LEU A 60 3.43 7.63 4.83
C LEU A 60 4.11 6.80 5.92
N THR A 61 5.33 7.16 6.28
CA THR A 61 6.06 6.49 7.37
C THR A 61 5.26 6.55 8.67
N ALA A 62 4.73 7.72 9.01
CA ALA A 62 3.91 7.88 10.22
C ALA A 62 2.65 7.00 10.19
N PHE A 63 2.04 6.83 9.01
CA PHE A 63 0.89 5.95 8.83
C PHE A 63 1.23 4.47 9.09
N LEU A 64 2.39 4.02 8.61
CA LEU A 64 2.83 2.62 8.75
C LEU A 64 3.45 2.32 10.11
N GLN A 65 4.03 3.33 10.76
CA GLN A 65 4.84 3.17 11.99
C GLN A 65 4.12 2.43 13.12
N PRO A 66 2.82 2.65 13.38
CA PRO A 66 2.10 1.91 14.44
C PRO A 66 2.05 0.40 14.23
N TYR A 67 2.36 -0.09 13.04
CA TYR A 67 2.31 -1.50 12.68
C TYR A 67 3.68 -2.17 12.57
N MET A 68 4.77 -1.40 12.70
CA MET A 68 6.12 -1.89 12.43
C MET A 68 6.67 -2.87 13.48
N ASP A 69 6.01 -2.99 14.62
CA ASP A 69 6.32 -4.03 15.62
C ASP A 69 5.68 -5.39 15.27
N LEU A 70 4.66 -5.39 14.40
CA LEU A 70 3.91 -6.60 14.02
C LEU A 70 4.31 -7.13 12.66
N MET A 71 4.80 -6.27 11.77
CA MET A 71 5.09 -6.63 10.39
C MET A 71 6.15 -5.74 9.77
N SER A 72 6.78 -6.23 8.72
CA SER A 72 7.69 -5.44 7.89
C SER A 72 6.93 -4.88 6.69
N PHE A 73 7.41 -3.73 6.20
CA PHE A 73 6.87 -3.08 4.99
C PHE A 73 7.96 -2.90 3.95
N ASP A 74 7.60 -3.20 2.70
CA ASP A 74 8.40 -2.85 1.53
C ASP A 74 7.57 -1.86 0.72
N VAL A 75 8.07 -0.62 0.59
CA VAL A 75 7.31 0.50 0.03
C VAL A 75 7.92 0.93 -1.28
N ARG A 76 7.08 1.08 -2.30
CA ARG A 76 7.51 1.53 -3.63
C ARG A 76 6.51 2.54 -4.18
N ALA A 77 7.03 3.61 -4.78
CA ALA A 77 6.19 4.53 -5.54
C ALA A 77 5.75 3.84 -6.84
N VAL A 78 4.50 4.03 -7.21
CA VAL A 78 3.94 3.41 -8.42
C VAL A 78 3.14 4.44 -9.21
N THR A 79 2.98 4.19 -10.49
CA THR A 79 2.05 4.94 -11.33
C THR A 79 0.86 4.08 -11.68
N GLN A 80 -0.31 4.69 -11.69
CA GLN A 80 -1.52 4.03 -12.16
C GLN A 80 -1.71 4.35 -13.64
N ASN A 81 -1.83 3.32 -14.46
CA ASN A 81 -2.06 3.46 -15.88
C ASN A 81 -3.51 3.12 -16.21
N THR A 82 -4.15 3.92 -17.07
CA THR A 82 -5.36 3.51 -17.76
C THR A 82 -4.97 2.88 -19.08
N TYR A 83 -5.61 1.78 -19.43
CA TYR A 83 -5.21 1.01 -20.61
C TYR A 83 -5.28 1.85 -21.90
N GLY A 84 -6.38 2.57 -22.10
CA GLY A 84 -6.56 3.37 -23.32
C GLY A 84 -5.53 4.48 -23.49
N GLU A 85 -5.30 5.26 -22.43
CA GLU A 85 -4.31 6.34 -22.48
C GLU A 85 -2.89 5.79 -22.66
N THR A 86 -2.60 4.68 -22.01
CA THR A 86 -1.30 4.01 -22.12
C THR A 86 -1.06 3.53 -23.56
N ILE A 87 -2.05 2.91 -24.19
CA ILE A 87 -1.94 2.45 -25.59
C ILE A 87 -1.71 3.62 -26.53
N GLU A 88 -2.40 4.75 -26.34
CA GLU A 88 -2.18 5.92 -27.19
C GLU A 88 -0.75 6.46 -27.08
N GLY A 89 -0.23 6.57 -25.86
CA GLY A 89 1.15 6.96 -25.66
C GLY A 89 2.16 5.97 -26.26
N LEU A 90 1.90 4.68 -26.15
CA LEU A 90 2.76 3.64 -26.72
C LEU A 90 2.72 3.63 -28.25
N ARG A 91 1.58 3.96 -28.88
CA ARG A 91 1.50 4.10 -30.34
C ARG A 91 2.45 5.16 -30.85
N GLU A 92 2.54 6.29 -30.15
CA GLU A 92 3.46 7.38 -30.54
C GLU A 92 4.91 6.91 -30.45
N VAL A 93 5.29 6.23 -29.37
CA VAL A 93 6.64 5.68 -29.21
C VAL A 93 6.94 4.65 -30.28
N ALA A 94 6.01 3.75 -30.57
CA ALA A 94 6.17 2.71 -31.60
C ALA A 94 6.37 3.33 -32.99
N ALA A 95 5.70 4.42 -33.30
CA ALA A 95 5.85 5.11 -34.57
C ALA A 95 7.22 5.76 -34.75
N GLN A 96 7.89 6.09 -33.65
CA GLN A 96 9.22 6.74 -33.65
C GLN A 96 10.39 5.76 -33.79
N THR A 97 10.13 4.44 -33.65
CA THR A 97 11.19 3.43 -33.60
C THR A 97 11.49 2.76 -34.94
N THR A 98 11.00 3.28 -36.03
CA THR A 98 11.25 2.72 -37.39
C THR A 98 12.59 3.16 -38.00
#